data_e2ddd1b3caf09184f4da9f975a07befb
#
_entry.id   e2ddd1b3caf09184f4da9f975a07befb
#
_cell.length_a   1.000
_cell.length_b   1.000
_cell.length_c   1.000
_cell.angle_alpha   90.00
_cell.angle_beta   90.00
_cell.angle_gamma   90.00
#
_symmetry.space_group_name_H-M   'P 1'
#
loop_
_entity.id
_entity.type
_entity.pdbx_description
1 polymer ?
#
loop_
_entity_poly.entity_id
_entity_poly.type
_entity_poly.pdbx_seq_one_letter_code
_entity_poly.pdbx_strand_id
1 'polypeptide(L)'
;MTRPTRFLFTIAAITTAPVFGATACESLTTLKLKNTTVTMAEPVAAGAFTPPGRAGGKGQQGTAFLNLAAFCRVAATITPVSDSEIKIEVWLPESGWNGNLQSVGNGAWAGTISYPAMATALTAGYATASTDTGHTGGNPATFIPGHPEKAIDFSYRAVHEMTIAAKAIINARYGTGPKYSYWNGCSTGGRQALTEAQRYATDYDGIIAGAAAIYTTHLQGAQVWSAEVVHKDKASYIPPAKYAVLHAAVLEACDELDGVKDGVLENPTKCRFDPQKLLCKDADGPACLTAPQVEAARQLYAGPVNSRGKSLFPGLERGSETGWATLSGTKPMALADETYKFLVFKDAGWNYLNFNAERDIAAGDKTAGALMNSIDPNLKALFSRGGKVLMYHGWADPGIAPRNSVNYYNSVLANLGKDKLGKAAVSNSIRLFMVPGMGHCAGGDGTSTFSMMDAISAWVEQGKAPERIEASRVRDGKADRTRPLCPYPQVAVYDGSGSTDVSANFSCKLQ
;
A
#
# COMPACT_ATOMS: atom_id res chain seq x y z
N MET A 1 -20.16 -81.69 -20.82
CA MET A 1 -18.76 -81.28 -20.93
C MET A 1 -18.70 -79.76 -20.72
N THR A 2 -18.48 -79.35 -19.49
CA THR A 2 -18.44 -77.94 -19.07
C THR A 2 -16.96 -77.52 -18.95
N ARG A 3 -16.54 -76.50 -19.70
CA ARG A 3 -15.19 -75.87 -19.62
C ARG A 3 -15.16 -74.86 -18.47
N PRO A 4 -14.08 -74.81 -17.67
CA PRO A 4 -13.93 -73.80 -16.62
C PRO A 4 -13.31 -72.51 -17.23
N THR A 5 -13.97 -71.38 -16.93
CA THR A 5 -13.48 -70.01 -17.28
C THR A 5 -12.39 -69.62 -16.23
N ARG A 6 -11.16 -69.39 -16.71
CA ARG A 6 -10.08 -68.83 -15.86
C ARG A 6 -10.22 -67.30 -15.81
N PHE A 7 -10.43 -66.74 -14.61
CA PHE A 7 -10.29 -65.32 -14.35
C PHE A 7 -8.79 -64.98 -14.14
N LEU A 8 -8.24 -64.16 -15.01
CA LEU A 8 -6.92 -63.54 -14.76
C LEU A 8 -7.13 -62.32 -13.83
N PHE A 9 -6.58 -62.34 -12.64
CA PHE A 9 -6.43 -61.17 -11.78
C PHE A 9 -5.19 -60.39 -12.23
N THR A 10 -5.39 -59.22 -12.79
CA THR A 10 -4.31 -58.25 -13.09
C THR A 10 -4.02 -57.49 -11.79
N ILE A 11 -2.88 -57.72 -11.17
CA ILE A 11 -2.41 -56.92 -10.04
C ILE A 11 -1.85 -55.62 -10.59
N ALA A 12 -2.55 -54.51 -10.41
CA ALA A 12 -2.03 -53.18 -10.70
C ALA A 12 -0.98 -52.82 -9.65
N ALA A 13 0.28 -52.75 -10.06
CA ALA A 13 1.36 -52.25 -9.22
C ALA A 13 1.13 -50.73 -8.99
N ILE A 14 0.73 -50.34 -7.77
CA ILE A 14 0.68 -48.94 -7.34
C ILE A 14 2.14 -48.52 -7.14
N THR A 15 2.69 -47.81 -8.12
CA THR A 15 3.97 -47.11 -7.96
C THR A 15 3.72 -45.90 -7.05
N THR A 16 4.07 -45.99 -5.78
CA THR A 16 4.17 -44.85 -4.89
C THR A 16 5.31 -43.97 -5.39
N ALA A 17 5.01 -42.82 -5.96
CA ALA A 17 6.01 -41.79 -6.20
C ALA A 17 6.67 -41.41 -4.86
N PRO A 18 8.01 -41.23 -4.81
CA PRO A 18 8.67 -40.81 -3.58
C PRO A 18 8.10 -39.46 -3.15
N VAL A 19 7.46 -39.41 -1.99
CA VAL A 19 7.17 -38.17 -1.29
C VAL A 19 8.53 -37.63 -0.88
N PHE A 20 9.07 -36.67 -1.62
CA PHE A 20 10.23 -35.91 -1.14
C PHE A 20 9.81 -35.23 0.16
N GLY A 21 10.31 -35.71 1.29
CA GLY A 21 10.10 -35.07 2.59
C GLY A 21 10.64 -33.63 2.53
N ALA A 22 9.96 -32.70 3.23
CA ALA A 22 10.44 -31.34 3.36
C ALA A 22 11.89 -31.32 3.86
N THR A 23 12.75 -30.51 3.21
CA THR A 23 14.15 -30.34 3.65
C THR A 23 14.17 -29.74 5.04
N ALA A 24 15.04 -30.19 5.95
CA ALA A 24 15.18 -29.62 7.29
C ALA A 24 15.47 -28.12 7.20
N CYS A 25 14.89 -27.34 8.12
CA CYS A 25 15.02 -25.89 8.12
C CYS A 25 16.47 -25.43 8.10
N GLU A 26 17.28 -25.99 8.98
CA GLU A 26 18.70 -25.63 9.17
C GLU A 26 19.55 -25.93 7.91
N SER A 27 19.15 -26.94 7.13
CA SER A 27 19.85 -27.30 5.90
C SER A 27 19.77 -26.21 4.82
N LEU A 28 18.80 -25.29 4.90
CA LEU A 28 18.66 -24.16 3.99
C LEU A 28 19.86 -23.19 4.06
N THR A 29 20.65 -23.21 5.13
CA THR A 29 21.89 -22.43 5.24
C THR A 29 22.94 -22.79 4.16
N THR A 30 22.86 -24.00 3.62
CA THR A 30 23.79 -24.48 2.59
C THR A 30 23.33 -24.17 1.17
N LEU A 31 22.13 -23.57 1.02
CA LEU A 31 21.54 -23.29 -0.29
C LEU A 31 22.38 -22.30 -1.07
N LYS A 32 22.70 -22.63 -2.33
CA LYS A 32 23.45 -21.78 -3.26
C LYS A 32 22.50 -21.05 -4.17
N LEU A 33 22.35 -19.74 -3.94
CA LEU A 33 21.56 -18.85 -4.77
C LEU A 33 22.46 -17.76 -5.36
N LYS A 34 22.08 -17.26 -6.53
CA LYS A 34 22.84 -16.19 -7.19
C LYS A 34 22.86 -14.93 -6.31
N ASN A 35 24.02 -14.36 -6.11
CA ASN A 35 24.25 -13.13 -5.35
C ASN A 35 23.68 -13.16 -3.91
N THR A 36 23.31 -14.34 -3.39
CA THR A 36 22.56 -14.45 -2.14
C THR A 36 23.28 -15.39 -1.17
N THR A 37 23.51 -14.94 0.04
CA THR A 37 24.02 -15.74 1.15
C THR A 37 22.92 -15.92 2.18
N VAL A 38 22.49 -17.16 2.41
CA VAL A 38 21.61 -17.47 3.55
C VAL A 38 22.44 -17.34 4.81
N THR A 39 22.11 -16.37 5.64
CA THR A 39 22.86 -16.03 6.87
C THR A 39 22.33 -16.75 8.09
N MET A 40 21.07 -17.20 8.03
CA MET A 40 20.38 -17.93 9.12
C MET A 40 19.24 -18.77 8.53
N ALA A 41 19.06 -19.95 9.05
CA ALA A 41 17.85 -20.74 8.88
C ALA A 41 17.62 -21.53 10.20
N GLU A 42 16.55 -21.22 10.91
CA GLU A 42 16.27 -21.78 12.22
C GLU A 42 14.77 -22.07 12.41
N PRO A 43 14.41 -23.19 13.04
CA PRO A 43 13.03 -23.43 13.44
C PRO A 43 12.64 -22.51 14.59
N VAL A 44 11.48 -21.88 14.48
CA VAL A 44 10.87 -21.06 15.52
C VAL A 44 9.65 -21.77 16.06
N ALA A 45 9.65 -22.11 17.35
CA ALA A 45 8.52 -22.75 17.99
C ALA A 45 7.29 -21.84 18.05
N ALA A 46 6.10 -22.42 18.16
CA ALA A 46 4.86 -21.64 18.25
C ALA A 46 4.92 -20.59 19.38
N GLY A 47 4.59 -19.35 19.07
CA GLY A 47 4.58 -18.21 19.99
C GLY A 47 5.96 -17.73 20.47
N ALA A 48 7.06 -18.31 19.97
CA ALA A 48 8.42 -17.99 20.45
C ALA A 48 9.11 -16.83 19.72
N PHE A 49 8.52 -16.31 18.64
CA PHE A 49 9.16 -15.26 17.86
C PHE A 49 9.20 -13.93 18.60
N THR A 50 10.39 -13.33 18.62
CA THR A 50 10.61 -11.95 19.08
C THR A 50 11.33 -11.17 17.99
N PRO A 51 10.78 -10.03 17.51
CA PRO A 51 11.43 -9.21 16.49
C PRO A 51 12.81 -8.72 16.94
N PRO A 52 13.85 -8.78 16.09
CA PRO A 52 15.16 -8.21 16.38
C PRO A 52 15.11 -6.73 16.75
N GLY A 53 15.99 -6.28 17.62
CA GLY A 53 16.10 -4.87 18.05
C GLY A 53 15.14 -4.44 19.15
N ARG A 54 14.23 -5.31 19.62
CA ARG A 54 13.42 -5.09 20.82
C ARG A 54 13.98 -5.88 22.01
N ALA A 55 15.18 -5.58 22.42
CA ALA A 55 15.74 -6.16 23.63
C ALA A 55 15.02 -5.63 24.89
N GLY A 56 14.35 -6.51 25.62
CA GLY A 56 14.22 -6.40 27.08
C GLY A 56 13.14 -5.49 27.66
N GLY A 57 11.99 -5.29 27.01
CA GLY A 57 10.82 -4.75 27.71
C GLY A 57 9.69 -5.78 27.78
N LYS A 58 9.31 -6.24 28.98
CA LYS A 58 8.11 -7.08 29.23
C LYS A 58 6.79 -6.31 29.00
N GLY A 59 6.75 -5.36 28.08
CA GLY A 59 5.59 -4.56 27.76
C GLY A 59 5.50 -4.31 26.26
N GLN A 60 4.63 -5.08 25.60
CA GLN A 60 4.28 -5.05 24.16
C GLN A 60 5.15 -5.93 23.23
N GLN A 61 5.30 -7.21 23.53
CA GLN A 61 5.16 -8.19 22.46
C GLN A 61 3.74 -8.01 21.93
N GLY A 62 3.60 -7.38 20.75
CA GLY A 62 2.27 -7.22 20.16
C GLY A 62 1.64 -8.61 20.05
N THR A 63 0.38 -8.75 20.44
CA THR A 63 -0.38 -10.01 20.46
C THR A 63 -0.26 -10.80 19.15
N ALA A 64 0.07 -10.16 18.06
CA ALA A 64 0.31 -10.74 16.74
C ALA A 64 1.39 -11.84 16.70
N PHE A 65 2.41 -11.79 17.56
CA PHE A 65 3.50 -12.80 17.53
C PHE A 65 3.28 -13.95 18.52
N LEU A 66 2.47 -13.75 19.56
CA LEU A 66 2.20 -14.76 20.58
C LEU A 66 1.40 -15.96 20.06
N ASN A 67 0.62 -15.75 19.01
CA ASN A 67 -0.27 -16.75 18.43
C ASN A 67 0.26 -17.34 17.11
N LEU A 68 1.53 -17.07 16.76
CA LEU A 68 2.12 -17.64 15.54
C LEU A 68 2.29 -19.16 15.71
N ALA A 69 1.90 -19.91 14.68
CA ALA A 69 2.28 -21.32 14.56
C ALA A 69 3.79 -21.45 14.38
N ALA A 70 4.34 -22.65 14.59
CA ALA A 70 5.76 -22.92 14.35
C ALA A 70 6.11 -22.72 12.86
N PHE A 71 7.28 -22.14 12.60
CA PHE A 71 7.75 -21.87 11.24
C PHE A 71 9.28 -21.94 11.14
N CYS A 72 9.79 -22.17 9.94
CA CYS A 72 11.20 -22.04 9.63
C CYS A 72 11.47 -20.58 9.24
N ARG A 73 12.32 -19.89 10.01
CA ARG A 73 12.79 -18.53 9.77
C ARG A 73 14.08 -18.56 8.96
N VAL A 74 14.09 -17.96 7.79
CA VAL A 74 15.28 -17.86 6.94
C VAL A 74 15.61 -16.39 6.77
N ALA A 75 16.86 -16.00 7.11
CA ALA A 75 17.41 -14.69 6.79
C ALA A 75 18.51 -14.82 5.75
N ALA A 76 18.56 -13.88 4.80
CA ALA A 76 19.60 -13.87 3.78
C ALA A 76 20.00 -12.44 3.43
N THR A 77 21.22 -12.31 2.89
CA THR A 77 21.76 -11.06 2.33
C THR A 77 22.00 -11.24 0.85
N ILE A 78 21.50 -10.32 0.04
CA ILE A 78 21.64 -10.29 -1.42
C ILE A 78 22.56 -9.13 -1.79
N THR A 79 23.61 -9.42 -2.54
CA THR A 79 24.64 -8.46 -2.97
C THR A 79 24.80 -8.47 -4.48
N PRO A 80 23.83 -7.90 -5.23
CA PRO A 80 23.86 -7.94 -6.70
C PRO A 80 25.01 -7.12 -7.31
N VAL A 81 25.43 -6.06 -6.62
CA VAL A 81 26.59 -5.21 -6.98
C VAL A 81 27.34 -4.76 -5.71
N SER A 82 28.52 -4.19 -5.84
CA SER A 82 29.43 -3.90 -4.72
C SER A 82 28.89 -2.91 -3.68
N ASP A 83 28.01 -1.96 -4.06
CA ASP A 83 27.40 -0.96 -3.17
C ASP A 83 25.96 -1.37 -2.75
N SER A 84 25.60 -2.63 -2.93
CA SER A 84 24.26 -3.16 -2.60
C SER A 84 24.38 -4.22 -1.50
N GLU A 85 23.56 -4.07 -0.47
CA GLU A 85 23.40 -5.04 0.62
C GLU A 85 21.92 -5.09 1.01
N ILE A 86 21.20 -6.03 0.41
CA ILE A 86 19.76 -6.20 0.60
C ILE A 86 19.53 -7.33 1.58
N LYS A 87 18.96 -7.03 2.75
CA LYS A 87 18.56 -8.06 3.72
C LYS A 87 17.12 -8.47 3.47
N ILE A 88 16.89 -9.77 3.56
CA ILE A 88 15.56 -10.36 3.42
C ILE A 88 15.29 -11.34 4.54
N GLU A 89 14.03 -11.50 4.88
CA GLU A 89 13.55 -12.66 5.65
C GLU A 89 12.45 -13.39 4.88
N VAL A 90 12.49 -14.72 4.98
CA VAL A 90 11.47 -15.64 4.44
C VAL A 90 11.02 -16.54 5.58
N TRP A 91 9.71 -16.54 5.87
CA TRP A 91 9.11 -17.41 6.90
C TRP A 91 8.27 -18.48 6.22
N LEU A 92 8.50 -19.73 6.62
CA LEU A 92 7.96 -20.91 6.00
C LEU A 92 7.16 -21.71 7.05
N PRO A 93 5.82 -21.82 6.94
CA PRO A 93 5.03 -22.64 7.88
C PRO A 93 5.58 -24.05 8.03
N GLU A 94 5.75 -24.55 9.27
CA GLU A 94 6.12 -25.95 9.53
C GLU A 94 4.97 -26.91 9.18
N SER A 95 3.73 -26.44 9.31
CA SER A 95 2.53 -27.18 8.96
C SER A 95 1.46 -26.22 8.41
N GLY A 96 0.54 -26.75 7.62
CA GLY A 96 -0.59 -25.95 7.12
C GLY A 96 -0.21 -24.90 6.05
N TRP A 97 0.94 -25.05 5.38
CA TRP A 97 1.23 -24.19 4.23
C TRP A 97 0.16 -24.33 3.14
N ASN A 98 -0.43 -23.20 2.74
CA ASN A 98 -1.50 -23.17 1.75
C ASN A 98 -1.01 -23.29 0.27
N GLY A 99 0.29 -23.53 0.08
CA GLY A 99 0.89 -23.66 -1.26
C GLY A 99 1.25 -22.34 -1.93
N ASN A 100 1.09 -21.20 -1.27
CA ASN A 100 1.26 -19.87 -1.85
C ASN A 100 2.32 -19.03 -1.12
N LEU A 101 2.81 -17.99 -1.82
CA LEU A 101 3.69 -16.95 -1.26
C LEU A 101 2.90 -15.65 -1.12
N GLN A 102 3.01 -14.98 0.02
CA GLN A 102 2.62 -13.59 0.21
C GLN A 102 3.82 -12.77 0.64
N SER A 103 4.36 -11.94 -0.26
CA SER A 103 5.36 -10.92 0.08
C SER A 103 4.68 -9.65 0.57
N VAL A 104 5.33 -8.93 1.50
CA VAL A 104 4.77 -7.75 2.15
C VAL A 104 5.66 -6.53 1.97
N GLY A 105 5.01 -5.36 1.77
CA GLY A 105 5.66 -4.10 1.46
C GLY A 105 6.18 -3.34 2.66
N ASN A 106 6.92 -2.26 2.37
CA ASN A 106 7.51 -1.34 3.33
C ASN A 106 6.69 -0.04 3.44
N GLY A 107 7.08 0.84 4.38
CA GLY A 107 6.51 2.18 4.58
C GLY A 107 7.57 3.27 4.52
N ALA A 108 7.24 4.45 4.01
CA ALA A 108 8.15 5.60 3.94
C ALA A 108 9.55 5.24 3.38
N TRP A 109 10.63 5.72 4.02
CA TRP A 109 12.03 5.35 3.73
C TRP A 109 12.53 4.17 4.60
N ALA A 110 11.64 3.40 5.24
CA ALA A 110 12.04 2.40 6.21
C ALA A 110 12.85 1.26 5.59
N GLY A 111 14.09 1.12 6.09
CA GLY A 111 14.98 -0.01 5.85
C GLY A 111 14.78 -1.10 6.90
N THR A 112 13.59 -1.68 6.95
CA THR A 112 13.20 -2.66 7.98
C THR A 112 12.35 -3.78 7.41
N ILE A 113 12.53 -4.99 7.94
CA ILE A 113 11.64 -6.12 7.68
C ILE A 113 10.27 -5.85 8.31
N SER A 114 9.20 -6.05 7.56
CA SER A 114 7.81 -5.79 7.99
C SER A 114 7.24 -6.96 8.82
N TYR A 115 7.81 -7.22 10.00
CA TYR A 115 7.44 -8.38 10.84
C TYR A 115 5.94 -8.50 11.14
N PRO A 116 5.19 -7.43 11.48
CA PRO A 116 3.76 -7.57 11.73
C PRO A 116 2.97 -8.03 10.50
N ALA A 117 3.32 -7.55 9.31
CA ALA A 117 2.66 -7.95 8.08
C ALA A 117 3.02 -9.40 7.70
N MET A 118 4.28 -9.83 7.92
CA MET A 118 4.70 -11.22 7.78
C MET A 118 3.94 -12.13 8.75
N ALA A 119 3.75 -11.72 10.01
CA ALA A 119 2.99 -12.48 11.00
C ALA A 119 1.54 -12.70 10.56
N THR A 120 0.90 -11.67 10.02
CA THR A 120 -0.46 -11.77 9.46
C THR A 120 -0.51 -12.77 8.30
N ALA A 121 0.45 -12.71 7.36
CA ALA A 121 0.53 -13.63 6.22
C ALA A 121 0.78 -15.08 6.68
N LEU A 122 1.71 -15.28 7.62
CA LEU A 122 2.01 -16.60 8.18
C LEU A 122 0.78 -17.22 8.89
N THR A 123 0.04 -16.41 9.66
CA THR A 123 -1.20 -16.84 10.33
C THR A 123 -2.26 -17.30 9.33
N ALA A 124 -2.29 -16.70 8.14
CA ALA A 124 -3.17 -17.11 7.04
C ALA A 124 -2.62 -18.30 6.21
N GLY A 125 -1.53 -18.95 6.67
CA GLY A 125 -0.94 -20.13 6.06
C GLY A 125 -0.03 -19.87 4.87
N TYR A 126 0.32 -18.62 4.56
CA TYR A 126 1.26 -18.31 3.49
C TYR A 126 2.71 -18.51 3.92
N ALA A 127 3.57 -19.00 3.02
CA ALA A 127 4.97 -18.62 3.09
C ALA A 127 5.06 -17.11 2.83
N THR A 128 5.93 -16.39 3.57
CA THR A 128 5.94 -14.93 3.49
C THR A 128 7.36 -14.38 3.44
N ALA A 129 7.55 -13.24 2.76
CA ALA A 129 8.83 -12.59 2.60
C ALA A 129 8.74 -11.07 2.77
N SER A 130 9.81 -10.48 3.31
CA SER A 130 10.01 -9.03 3.43
C SER A 130 11.48 -8.68 3.27
N THR A 131 11.75 -7.43 2.88
CA THR A 131 13.11 -6.90 2.67
C THR A 131 13.31 -5.57 3.39
N ASP A 132 14.57 -5.27 3.76
CA ASP A 132 14.99 -3.95 4.25
C ASP A 132 15.22 -2.93 3.12
N THR A 133 14.97 -3.32 1.87
CA THR A 133 15.16 -2.46 0.68
C THR A 133 16.60 -1.97 0.45
N GLY A 134 17.60 -2.67 0.97
CA GLY A 134 19.02 -2.39 0.72
C GLY A 134 19.65 -1.36 1.67
N HIS A 135 18.99 -1.03 2.78
CA HIS A 135 19.55 -0.20 3.84
C HIS A 135 18.97 -0.59 5.20
N THR A 136 19.64 -0.17 6.27
CA THR A 136 19.20 -0.49 7.64
C THR A 136 18.86 0.80 8.38
N GLY A 137 17.76 0.78 9.12
CA GLY A 137 17.38 1.88 10.01
C GLY A 137 15.95 2.39 9.78
N GLY A 138 15.66 3.53 10.39
CA GLY A 138 14.34 4.16 10.36
C GLY A 138 14.01 4.86 9.04
N ASN A 139 13.39 6.02 9.15
CA ASN A 139 12.83 6.74 8.01
C ASN A 139 13.76 7.72 7.26
N PRO A 140 15.00 8.06 7.69
CA PRO A 140 15.75 9.08 6.97
C PRO A 140 16.29 8.56 5.63
N ALA A 141 16.19 9.40 4.59
CA ALA A 141 16.78 9.15 3.28
C ALA A 141 18.29 9.36 3.23
N THR A 142 18.95 9.46 4.39
CA THR A 142 20.40 9.71 4.54
C THR A 142 21.26 8.55 4.05
N PHE A 143 20.68 7.40 3.72
CA PHE A 143 21.40 6.28 3.10
C PHE A 143 21.72 6.50 1.60
N ILE A 144 21.11 7.52 0.95
CA ILE A 144 21.23 7.78 -0.49
C ILE A 144 22.52 8.52 -0.87
N PRO A 145 22.93 9.61 -0.17
CA PRO A 145 24.11 10.36 -0.56
C PRO A 145 25.37 9.49 -0.60
N GLY A 146 26.04 9.47 -1.77
CA GLY A 146 27.24 8.64 -1.99
C GLY A 146 26.96 7.17 -2.34
N HIS A 147 25.70 6.73 -2.30
CA HIS A 147 25.29 5.34 -2.49
C HIS A 147 24.18 5.20 -3.57
N PRO A 148 24.47 5.44 -4.86
CA PRO A 148 23.47 5.42 -5.92
C PRO A 148 22.78 4.04 -6.07
N GLU A 149 23.50 2.95 -5.79
CA GLU A 149 22.95 1.61 -5.87
C GLU A 149 21.91 1.32 -4.78
N LYS A 150 22.05 1.91 -3.60
CA LYS A 150 21.03 1.82 -2.55
C LYS A 150 19.74 2.54 -2.90
N ALA A 151 19.83 3.64 -3.66
CA ALA A 151 18.64 4.29 -4.21
C ALA A 151 17.92 3.39 -5.23
N ILE A 152 18.67 2.62 -6.04
CA ILE A 152 18.15 1.61 -6.97
C ILE A 152 17.52 0.45 -6.21
N ASP A 153 18.17 -0.06 -5.16
CA ASP A 153 17.66 -1.13 -4.31
C ASP A 153 16.31 -0.73 -3.71
N PHE A 154 16.25 0.44 -3.07
CA PHE A 154 15.01 0.96 -2.49
C PHE A 154 13.91 1.17 -3.52
N SER A 155 14.27 1.60 -4.73
CA SER A 155 13.29 1.94 -5.76
C SER A 155 12.58 0.72 -6.33
N TYR A 156 13.31 -0.36 -6.65
CA TYR A 156 12.73 -1.53 -7.30
C TYR A 156 13.53 -2.84 -7.16
N ARG A 157 14.89 -2.80 -7.07
CA ARG A 157 15.70 -4.01 -7.17
C ARG A 157 15.53 -4.94 -5.98
N ALA A 158 15.43 -4.38 -4.77
CA ALA A 158 15.37 -5.19 -3.54
C ALA A 158 14.12 -6.08 -3.49
N VAL A 159 12.97 -5.61 -3.95
CA VAL A 159 11.73 -6.40 -3.96
C VAL A 159 11.83 -7.54 -4.98
N HIS A 160 12.31 -7.27 -6.17
CA HIS A 160 12.51 -8.27 -7.21
C HIS A 160 13.49 -9.37 -6.78
N GLU A 161 14.68 -9.00 -6.30
CA GLU A 161 15.70 -9.96 -5.86
C GLU A 161 15.20 -10.79 -4.67
N MET A 162 14.51 -10.15 -3.70
CA MET A 162 13.84 -10.86 -2.61
C MET A 162 12.85 -11.89 -3.14
N THR A 163 12.05 -11.53 -4.13
CA THR A 163 11.01 -12.42 -4.69
C THR A 163 11.61 -13.65 -5.34
N ILE A 164 12.68 -13.47 -6.11
CA ILE A 164 13.43 -14.59 -6.73
C ILE A 164 14.01 -15.50 -5.64
N ALA A 165 14.68 -14.93 -4.65
CA ALA A 165 15.28 -15.67 -3.56
C ALA A 165 14.22 -16.42 -2.71
N ALA A 166 13.10 -15.77 -2.37
CA ALA A 166 12.01 -16.36 -1.62
C ALA A 166 11.40 -17.57 -2.33
N LYS A 167 11.11 -17.46 -3.63
CA LYS A 167 10.59 -18.57 -4.44
C LYS A 167 11.58 -19.77 -4.47
N ALA A 168 12.87 -19.50 -4.57
CA ALA A 168 13.90 -20.54 -4.56
C ALA A 168 14.02 -21.21 -3.18
N ILE A 169 13.95 -20.44 -2.09
CA ILE A 169 13.96 -20.95 -0.71
C ILE A 169 12.73 -21.83 -0.44
N ILE A 170 11.54 -21.38 -0.88
CA ILE A 170 10.28 -22.14 -0.78
C ILE A 170 10.42 -23.48 -1.52
N ASN A 171 10.92 -23.45 -2.76
CA ASN A 171 11.13 -24.66 -3.55
C ASN A 171 12.13 -25.61 -2.87
N ALA A 172 13.21 -25.10 -2.30
CA ALA A 172 14.19 -25.92 -1.57
C ALA A 172 13.59 -26.55 -0.32
N ARG A 173 12.73 -25.82 0.41
CA ARG A 173 12.08 -26.31 1.65
C ARG A 173 11.04 -27.39 1.40
N TYR A 174 10.13 -27.15 0.44
CA TYR A 174 8.96 -27.99 0.22
C TYR A 174 9.06 -28.95 -0.97
N GLY A 175 10.14 -28.86 -1.77
CA GLY A 175 10.30 -29.65 -3.01
C GLY A 175 9.46 -29.12 -4.17
N THR A 176 8.74 -28.02 -3.99
CA THR A 176 7.94 -27.32 -5.02
C THR A 176 7.91 -25.83 -4.77
N GLY A 177 7.87 -25.04 -5.82
CA GLY A 177 7.66 -23.60 -5.73
C GLY A 177 6.22 -23.24 -5.31
N PRO A 178 5.95 -21.96 -4.98
CA PRO A 178 4.59 -21.51 -4.69
C PRO A 178 3.71 -21.64 -5.92
N LYS A 179 2.47 -22.10 -5.72
CA LYS A 179 1.45 -22.22 -6.77
C LYS A 179 1.05 -20.84 -7.28
N TYR A 180 0.81 -19.93 -6.34
CA TYR A 180 0.57 -18.51 -6.62
C TYR A 180 1.43 -17.63 -5.72
N SER A 181 1.76 -16.46 -6.23
CA SER A 181 2.54 -15.45 -5.51
C SER A 181 1.76 -14.15 -5.43
N TYR A 182 1.65 -13.62 -4.22
CA TYR A 182 0.92 -12.39 -3.95
C TYR A 182 1.84 -11.32 -3.38
N TRP A 183 1.59 -10.08 -3.79
CA TRP A 183 2.15 -8.90 -3.16
C TRP A 183 1.06 -8.17 -2.37
N ASN A 184 1.37 -7.77 -1.14
CA ASN A 184 0.47 -6.94 -0.32
C ASN A 184 1.23 -5.75 0.26
N GLY A 185 0.88 -4.53 -0.16
CA GLY A 185 1.54 -3.33 0.32
C GLY A 185 0.68 -2.08 0.23
N CYS A 186 0.90 -1.16 1.19
CA CYS A 186 0.27 0.15 1.24
C CYS A 186 1.34 1.24 1.26
N SER A 187 1.03 2.47 0.81
CA SER A 187 1.97 3.60 0.80
C SER A 187 3.17 3.35 -0.12
N THR A 188 4.40 3.35 0.41
CA THR A 188 5.59 2.87 -0.30
C THR A 188 5.40 1.43 -0.77
N GLY A 189 4.78 0.56 0.04
CA GLY A 189 4.43 -0.81 -0.35
C GLY A 189 3.45 -0.88 -1.52
N GLY A 190 2.53 0.09 -1.62
CA GLY A 190 1.66 0.27 -2.78
C GLY A 190 2.42 0.74 -4.03
N ARG A 191 3.44 1.61 -3.88
CA ARG A 191 4.36 1.96 -4.97
C ARG A 191 5.16 0.75 -5.43
N GLN A 192 5.72 -0.02 -4.50
CA GLN A 192 6.41 -1.29 -4.79
C GLN A 192 5.51 -2.24 -5.57
N ALA A 193 4.25 -2.39 -5.17
CA ALA A 193 3.22 -3.17 -5.85
C ALA A 193 3.11 -2.81 -7.35
N LEU A 194 2.97 -1.52 -7.64
CA LEU A 194 2.85 -1.05 -9.02
C LEU A 194 4.18 -1.12 -9.79
N THR A 195 5.31 -0.96 -9.10
CA THR A 195 6.64 -1.17 -9.68
C THR A 195 6.82 -2.62 -10.15
N GLU A 196 6.41 -3.59 -9.32
CA GLU A 196 6.41 -5.01 -9.68
C GLU A 196 5.49 -5.29 -10.88
N ALA A 197 4.28 -4.74 -10.86
CA ALA A 197 3.34 -4.89 -11.97
C ALA A 197 3.87 -4.36 -13.30
N GLN A 198 4.63 -3.26 -13.27
CA GLN A 198 5.16 -2.56 -14.43
C GLN A 198 6.48 -3.16 -14.95
N ARG A 199 7.41 -3.54 -14.05
CA ARG A 199 8.78 -3.95 -14.39
C ARG A 199 8.98 -5.46 -14.38
N TYR A 200 8.29 -6.18 -13.49
CA TYR A 200 8.53 -7.60 -13.18
C TYR A 200 7.25 -8.41 -13.22
N ALA A 201 6.60 -8.37 -14.37
CA ALA A 201 5.27 -8.95 -14.60
C ALA A 201 5.14 -10.46 -14.27
N THR A 202 6.25 -11.18 -14.06
CA THR A 202 6.28 -12.61 -13.73
C THR A 202 6.41 -12.90 -12.24
N ASP A 203 6.63 -11.87 -11.42
CA ASP A 203 6.94 -12.08 -10.01
C ASP A 203 5.70 -12.43 -9.18
N TYR A 204 4.56 -11.80 -9.49
CA TYR A 204 3.32 -11.99 -8.73
C TYR A 204 2.11 -12.25 -9.62
N ASP A 205 1.20 -13.10 -9.16
CA ASP A 205 -0.07 -13.41 -9.81
C ASP A 205 -1.20 -12.48 -9.35
N GLY A 206 -1.14 -12.05 -8.10
CA GLY A 206 -2.04 -11.08 -7.50
C GLY A 206 -1.29 -9.97 -6.78
N ILE A 207 -1.63 -8.72 -7.06
CA ILE A 207 -0.93 -7.54 -6.55
C ILE A 207 -1.93 -6.60 -5.87
N ILE A 208 -1.73 -6.34 -4.57
CA ILE A 208 -2.50 -5.36 -3.80
C ILE A 208 -1.67 -4.07 -3.67
N ALA A 209 -2.23 -2.97 -4.17
CA ALA A 209 -1.62 -1.64 -4.14
C ALA A 209 -2.52 -0.67 -3.34
N GLY A 210 -2.32 -0.61 -2.03
CA GLY A 210 -3.05 0.30 -1.13
C GLY A 210 -2.43 1.68 -1.09
N ALA A 211 -3.24 2.75 -1.12
CA ALA A 211 -2.82 4.15 -0.96
C ALA A 211 -1.44 4.45 -1.56
N ALA A 212 -1.21 4.00 -2.80
CA ALA A 212 0.10 3.89 -3.41
C ALA A 212 0.74 5.26 -3.68
N ALA A 213 2.03 5.40 -3.33
CA ALA A 213 2.85 6.58 -3.66
C ALA A 213 3.31 6.53 -5.12
N ILE A 214 2.37 6.62 -6.07
CA ILE A 214 2.53 6.31 -7.50
C ILE A 214 3.47 7.30 -8.21
N TYR A 215 3.09 8.56 -8.23
CA TYR A 215 3.86 9.64 -8.85
C TYR A 215 4.69 10.33 -7.76
N THR A 216 5.71 9.62 -7.28
CA THR A 216 6.45 9.97 -6.06
C THR A 216 7.06 11.37 -6.11
N THR A 217 7.66 11.79 -7.24
CA THR A 217 8.26 13.13 -7.38
C THR A 217 7.23 14.23 -7.25
N HIS A 218 6.06 14.07 -7.85
CA HIS A 218 4.95 15.02 -7.76
C HIS A 218 4.26 14.98 -6.40
N LEU A 219 4.03 13.77 -5.87
CA LEU A 219 3.47 13.58 -4.54
C LEU A 219 4.29 14.30 -3.47
N GLN A 220 5.60 14.02 -3.44
CA GLN A 220 6.47 14.61 -2.42
C GLN A 220 6.69 16.11 -2.65
N GLY A 221 6.67 16.55 -3.91
CA GLY A 221 6.62 17.98 -4.24
C GLY A 221 5.36 18.66 -3.69
N ALA A 222 4.20 18.03 -3.83
CA ALA A 222 2.95 18.54 -3.27
C ALA A 222 2.95 18.56 -1.73
N GLN A 223 3.58 17.56 -1.09
CA GLN A 223 3.75 17.52 0.37
C GLN A 223 4.66 18.64 0.87
N VAL A 224 5.79 18.90 0.21
CA VAL A 224 6.67 20.06 0.51
C VAL A 224 5.92 21.37 0.29
N TRP A 225 5.24 21.51 -0.85
CA TRP A 225 4.45 22.68 -1.18
C TRP A 225 3.35 22.95 -0.14
N SER A 226 2.69 21.91 0.38
CA SER A 226 1.67 22.08 1.44
C SER A 226 2.25 22.73 2.71
N ALA A 227 3.46 22.37 3.09
CA ALA A 227 4.16 23.02 4.20
C ALA A 227 4.60 24.46 3.85
N GLU A 228 5.10 24.68 2.62
CA GLU A 228 5.49 26.02 2.13
C GLU A 228 4.31 26.98 2.16
N VAL A 229 3.13 26.58 1.68
CA VAL A 229 1.89 27.37 1.68
C VAL A 229 1.53 27.91 3.06
N VAL A 230 1.67 27.10 4.10
CA VAL A 230 1.28 27.49 5.46
C VAL A 230 2.41 28.15 6.25
N HIS A 231 3.68 27.99 5.86
CA HIS A 231 4.80 28.48 6.66
C HIS A 231 5.51 29.70 6.07
N LYS A 232 5.37 29.94 4.76
CA LYS A 232 6.04 31.06 4.08
C LYS A 232 5.62 32.42 4.62
N ASP A 233 4.30 32.57 4.85
CA ASP A 233 3.74 33.69 5.59
C ASP A 233 3.20 33.17 6.93
N LYS A 234 3.69 33.74 8.05
CA LYS A 234 3.21 33.37 9.38
C LYS A 234 1.71 33.56 9.57
N ALA A 235 1.09 34.52 8.86
CA ALA A 235 -0.34 34.77 8.89
C ALA A 235 -1.15 33.61 8.25
N SER A 236 -0.55 32.85 7.34
CA SER A 236 -1.16 31.70 6.66
C SER A 236 -1.13 30.41 7.50
N TYR A 237 -0.37 30.38 8.60
CA TYR A 237 -0.29 29.18 9.44
C TYR A 237 -1.63 28.86 10.07
N ILE A 238 -2.12 27.64 9.83
CA ILE A 238 -3.35 27.11 10.42
C ILE A 238 -2.96 26.24 11.61
N PRO A 239 -3.20 26.67 12.86
CA PRO A 239 -2.95 25.84 14.03
C PRO A 239 -3.71 24.52 13.95
N PRO A 240 -3.13 23.37 14.36
CA PRO A 240 -3.76 22.05 14.24
C PRO A 240 -5.15 21.95 14.87
N ALA A 241 -5.42 22.70 15.94
CA ALA A 241 -6.75 22.76 16.57
C ALA A 241 -7.85 23.27 15.61
N LYS A 242 -7.51 24.11 14.64
CA LYS A 242 -8.46 24.66 13.66
C LYS A 242 -8.81 23.66 12.54
N TYR A 243 -8.01 22.61 12.34
CA TYR A 243 -8.37 21.55 11.37
C TYR A 243 -9.63 20.79 11.79
N ALA A 244 -9.85 20.59 13.09
CA ALA A 244 -11.11 20.00 13.59
C ALA A 244 -12.32 20.89 13.31
N VAL A 245 -12.16 22.22 13.42
CA VAL A 245 -13.22 23.19 13.09
C VAL A 245 -13.55 23.17 11.61
N LEU A 246 -12.50 23.12 10.76
CA LEU A 246 -12.66 23.03 9.32
C LEU A 246 -13.36 21.72 8.92
N HIS A 247 -12.96 20.60 9.50
CA HIS A 247 -13.56 19.29 9.28
C HIS A 247 -15.04 19.26 9.67
N ALA A 248 -15.39 19.77 10.86
CA ALA A 248 -16.78 19.83 11.30
C ALA A 248 -17.66 20.64 10.32
N ALA A 249 -17.16 21.78 9.82
CA ALA A 249 -17.88 22.58 8.85
C ALA A 249 -18.00 21.89 7.46
N VAL A 250 -17.03 21.08 7.07
CA VAL A 250 -17.11 20.25 5.87
C VAL A 250 -18.19 19.19 6.02
N LEU A 251 -18.24 18.47 7.15
CA LEU A 251 -19.28 17.47 7.42
C LEU A 251 -20.66 18.12 7.48
N GLU A 252 -20.82 19.26 8.17
CA GLU A 252 -22.09 19.98 8.18
C GLU A 252 -22.60 20.32 6.77
N ALA A 253 -21.69 20.65 5.86
CA ALA A 253 -22.05 21.07 4.51
C ALA A 253 -22.25 19.90 3.53
N CYS A 254 -21.66 18.75 3.77
CA CYS A 254 -21.50 17.73 2.72
C CYS A 254 -21.84 16.29 3.15
N ASP A 255 -22.02 16.01 4.44
CA ASP A 255 -22.24 14.63 4.93
C ASP A 255 -23.51 14.01 4.31
N GLU A 256 -24.59 14.77 4.19
CA GLU A 256 -25.88 14.30 3.64
C GLU A 256 -25.94 14.24 2.09
N LEU A 257 -24.85 14.51 1.36
CA LEU A 257 -24.88 14.52 -0.11
C LEU A 257 -25.10 13.13 -0.74
N ASP A 258 -24.83 12.08 0.00
CA ASP A 258 -25.08 10.68 -0.41
C ASP A 258 -26.43 10.13 0.12
N GLY A 259 -27.16 10.94 0.90
CA GLY A 259 -28.43 10.57 1.53
C GLY A 259 -28.29 9.96 2.93
N VAL A 260 -27.10 9.96 3.51
CA VAL A 260 -26.80 9.44 4.85
C VAL A 260 -26.03 10.49 5.66
N LYS A 261 -26.49 10.75 6.90
CA LYS A 261 -25.75 11.62 7.84
C LYS A 261 -25.03 10.75 8.85
N ASP A 262 -23.78 10.39 8.53
CA ASP A 262 -23.05 9.42 9.35
C ASP A 262 -21.61 9.82 9.71
N GLY A 263 -21.23 11.06 9.41
CA GLY A 263 -19.92 11.64 9.68
C GLY A 263 -18.86 11.23 8.64
N VAL A 264 -19.30 10.76 7.46
CA VAL A 264 -18.41 10.29 6.39
C VAL A 264 -18.88 10.81 5.04
N LEU A 265 -17.98 11.32 4.21
CA LEU A 265 -18.29 11.65 2.82
C LEU A 265 -18.05 10.41 1.95
N GLU A 266 -19.12 9.82 1.42
CA GLU A 266 -19.01 8.68 0.49
C GLU A 266 -18.21 9.05 -0.77
N ASN A 267 -18.45 10.25 -1.31
CA ASN A 267 -17.71 10.77 -2.45
C ASN A 267 -17.35 12.25 -2.25
N PRO A 268 -16.18 12.55 -1.66
CA PRO A 268 -15.77 13.92 -1.36
C PRO A 268 -15.60 14.80 -2.61
N THR A 269 -15.46 14.22 -3.79
CA THR A 269 -15.34 15.00 -5.04
C THR A 269 -16.61 15.75 -5.40
N LYS A 270 -17.75 15.40 -4.79
CA LYS A 270 -19.04 16.12 -4.93
C LYS A 270 -19.20 17.27 -3.94
N CYS A 271 -18.42 17.31 -2.87
CA CYS A 271 -18.48 18.37 -1.86
C CYS A 271 -17.92 19.69 -2.42
N ARG A 272 -18.69 20.78 -2.27
CA ARG A 272 -18.33 22.13 -2.73
C ARG A 272 -18.12 23.11 -1.59
N PHE A 273 -17.79 22.61 -0.40
CA PHE A 273 -17.50 23.45 0.75
C PHE A 273 -16.35 24.42 0.45
N ASP A 274 -16.54 25.72 0.81
CA ASP A 274 -15.52 26.75 0.73
C ASP A 274 -15.13 27.20 2.15
N PRO A 275 -13.84 27.18 2.54
CA PRO A 275 -13.35 27.69 3.81
C PRO A 275 -13.75 29.12 4.15
N GLN A 276 -14.17 29.92 3.18
CA GLN A 276 -14.72 31.27 3.39
C GLN A 276 -15.86 31.30 4.41
N LYS A 277 -16.62 30.21 4.53
CA LYS A 277 -17.71 30.09 5.53
C LYS A 277 -17.23 30.20 6.97
N LEU A 278 -15.94 29.94 7.19
CA LEU A 278 -15.29 30.03 8.49
C LEU A 278 -14.51 31.34 8.71
N LEU A 279 -14.59 32.30 7.81
CA LEU A 279 -13.88 33.58 7.96
C LEU A 279 -14.26 34.25 9.27
N CYS A 280 -13.25 34.64 10.07
CA CYS A 280 -13.46 35.42 11.27
C CYS A 280 -14.15 36.76 10.94
N LYS A 281 -15.18 37.11 11.72
CA LYS A 281 -15.89 38.40 11.54
C LYS A 281 -15.06 39.56 12.07
N ASP A 282 -14.35 39.33 13.17
CA ASP A 282 -13.53 40.33 13.86
C ASP A 282 -12.08 39.81 14.02
N ALA A 283 -11.60 39.63 15.25
CA ALA A 283 -10.28 39.15 15.56
C ALA A 283 -10.16 37.61 15.35
N ASP A 284 -8.91 37.13 15.22
CA ASP A 284 -8.64 35.71 15.19
C ASP A 284 -9.14 34.97 16.44
N GLY A 285 -9.73 33.81 16.25
CA GLY A 285 -10.32 33.01 17.31
C GLY A 285 -10.27 31.48 17.01
N PRO A 286 -10.51 30.64 18.02
CA PRO A 286 -10.38 29.20 17.89
C PRO A 286 -11.42 28.56 16.95
N ALA A 287 -12.57 29.23 16.72
CA ALA A 287 -13.69 28.71 15.94
C ALA A 287 -13.78 29.30 14.51
N CYS A 288 -12.78 30.08 14.07
CA CYS A 288 -12.79 30.71 12.76
C CYS A 288 -11.38 30.69 12.11
N LEU A 289 -11.33 31.03 10.84
CA LEU A 289 -10.09 31.20 10.09
C LEU A 289 -9.87 32.67 9.71
N THR A 290 -8.65 33.18 9.85
CA THR A 290 -8.30 34.49 9.30
C THR A 290 -8.31 34.43 7.76
N ALA A 291 -8.35 35.57 7.08
CA ALA A 291 -8.34 35.61 5.62
C ALA A 291 -7.12 34.88 5.00
N PRO A 292 -5.87 35.04 5.51
CA PRO A 292 -4.72 34.24 5.03
C PRO A 292 -4.89 32.73 5.29
N GLN A 293 -5.48 32.32 6.41
CA GLN A 293 -5.75 30.90 6.71
C GLN A 293 -6.83 30.32 5.79
N VAL A 294 -7.86 31.08 5.45
CA VAL A 294 -8.88 30.69 4.44
C VAL A 294 -8.20 30.41 3.09
N GLU A 295 -7.32 31.32 2.67
CA GLU A 295 -6.61 31.15 1.40
C GLU A 295 -5.66 29.94 1.41
N ALA A 296 -4.92 29.74 2.52
CA ALA A 296 -4.09 28.55 2.69
C ALA A 296 -4.93 27.25 2.60
N ALA A 297 -6.08 27.20 3.26
CA ALA A 297 -6.96 26.02 3.19
C ALA A 297 -7.49 25.78 1.76
N ARG A 298 -7.85 26.85 1.03
CA ARG A 298 -8.24 26.74 -0.39
C ARG A 298 -7.13 26.15 -1.25
N GLN A 299 -5.89 26.62 -1.03
CA GLN A 299 -4.73 26.09 -1.75
C GLN A 299 -4.50 24.60 -1.44
N LEU A 300 -4.57 24.18 -0.18
CA LEU A 300 -4.44 22.77 0.19
C LEU A 300 -5.49 21.87 -0.50
N TYR A 301 -6.73 22.33 -0.64
CA TYR A 301 -7.75 21.62 -1.43
C TYR A 301 -7.50 21.62 -2.93
N ALA A 302 -6.90 22.69 -3.48
CA ALA A 302 -6.63 22.79 -4.90
C ALA A 302 -5.43 21.94 -5.34
N GLY A 303 -4.40 21.86 -4.49
CA GLY A 303 -3.09 21.30 -4.83
C GLY A 303 -2.22 22.25 -5.67
N PRO A 304 -0.93 21.91 -5.85
CA PRO A 304 0.01 22.74 -6.60
C PRO A 304 -0.36 22.82 -8.08
N VAL A 305 -0.24 24.03 -8.62
CA VAL A 305 -0.43 24.32 -10.05
C VAL A 305 0.82 24.95 -10.65
N ASN A 306 0.99 24.82 -11.97
CA ASN A 306 2.04 25.55 -12.67
C ASN A 306 1.61 26.99 -12.99
N SER A 307 2.51 27.77 -13.60
CA SER A 307 2.29 29.19 -14.00
C SER A 307 1.11 29.41 -14.95
N ARG A 308 0.62 28.34 -15.60
CA ARG A 308 -0.55 28.34 -16.48
C ARG A 308 -1.83 27.82 -15.81
N GLY A 309 -1.82 27.61 -14.50
CA GLY A 309 -2.96 27.08 -13.74
C GLY A 309 -3.22 25.58 -13.93
N LYS A 310 -2.34 24.84 -14.61
CA LYS A 310 -2.49 23.38 -14.76
C LYS A 310 -2.05 22.68 -13.47
N SER A 311 -2.88 21.78 -12.95
CA SER A 311 -2.55 20.96 -11.78
C SER A 311 -1.28 20.13 -12.01
N LEU A 312 -0.37 20.21 -11.07
CA LEU A 312 0.84 19.39 -10.99
C LEU A 312 0.60 18.11 -10.18
N PHE A 313 -0.24 18.19 -9.15
CA PHE A 313 -0.69 17.04 -8.36
C PHE A 313 -2.06 17.37 -7.76
N PRO A 314 -2.92 16.37 -7.49
CA PRO A 314 -4.20 16.60 -6.82
C PRO A 314 -4.01 17.21 -5.42
N GLY A 315 -4.93 18.10 -5.04
CA GLY A 315 -5.03 18.58 -3.66
C GLY A 315 -5.67 17.55 -2.72
N LEU A 316 -5.74 17.91 -1.44
CA LEU A 316 -6.35 17.10 -0.40
C LEU A 316 -7.87 17.08 -0.56
N GLU A 317 -8.50 15.98 -0.18
CA GLU A 317 -9.96 15.87 -0.26
C GLU A 317 -10.64 16.45 0.99
N ARG A 318 -11.86 16.93 0.82
CA ARG A 318 -12.74 17.30 1.91
C ARG A 318 -13.08 16.07 2.73
N GLY A 319 -13.06 16.21 4.07
CA GLY A 319 -13.15 15.09 5.01
C GLY A 319 -11.80 14.55 5.48
N SER A 320 -10.65 15.11 4.98
CA SER A 320 -9.29 14.72 5.41
C SER A 320 -8.64 15.70 6.40
N GLU A 321 -9.30 16.78 6.76
CA GLU A 321 -8.72 17.95 7.42
C GLU A 321 -8.08 17.62 8.77
N THR A 322 -8.64 16.71 9.54
CA THR A 322 -8.10 16.28 10.85
C THR A 322 -6.68 15.73 10.76
N GLY A 323 -6.30 15.20 9.58
CA GLY A 323 -4.97 14.67 9.33
C GLY A 323 -3.96 15.67 8.73
N TRP A 324 -4.37 16.90 8.40
CA TRP A 324 -3.54 17.86 7.66
C TRP A 324 -2.26 18.28 8.39
N ALA A 325 -2.24 18.18 9.73
CA ALA A 325 -1.04 18.44 10.50
C ALA A 325 0.16 17.55 10.09
N THR A 326 -0.07 16.41 9.43
CA THR A 326 0.97 15.55 8.87
C THR A 326 1.81 16.26 7.81
N LEU A 327 1.19 17.10 6.98
CA LEU A 327 1.85 17.84 5.90
C LEU A 327 2.16 19.29 6.28
N SER A 328 1.22 19.93 6.97
CA SER A 328 1.21 21.38 7.24
C SER A 328 1.11 21.68 8.75
N GLY A 329 1.73 20.85 9.59
CA GLY A 329 1.89 21.08 11.03
C GLY A 329 2.97 22.12 11.31
N THR A 330 3.76 21.94 12.38
CA THR A 330 4.83 22.88 12.76
C THR A 330 6.12 22.74 11.94
N LYS A 331 6.26 21.67 11.18
CA LYS A 331 7.41 21.34 10.31
C LYS A 331 6.89 20.66 9.04
N PRO A 332 7.66 20.71 7.94
CA PRO A 332 7.34 19.92 6.76
C PRO A 332 7.41 18.42 7.08
N MET A 333 6.71 17.62 6.30
CA MET A 333 6.82 16.17 6.39
C MET A 333 8.25 15.73 6.06
N ALA A 334 8.94 15.09 7.00
CA ALA A 334 10.34 14.72 6.87
C ALA A 334 10.61 13.89 5.61
N LEU A 335 9.73 12.94 5.30
CA LEU A 335 9.81 12.10 4.09
C LEU A 335 9.97 12.92 2.80
N ALA A 336 9.17 13.97 2.64
CA ALA A 336 9.16 14.80 1.44
C ALA A 336 10.36 15.79 1.42
N ASP A 337 10.65 16.41 2.55
CA ASP A 337 11.79 17.32 2.73
C ASP A 337 13.12 16.61 2.43
N GLU A 338 13.30 15.39 2.94
CA GLU A 338 14.49 14.58 2.72
C GLU A 338 14.62 14.08 1.27
N THR A 339 13.51 13.81 0.60
CA THR A 339 13.54 13.49 -0.83
C THR A 339 14.16 14.62 -1.64
N TYR A 340 13.71 15.84 -1.38
CA TYR A 340 14.23 17.00 -2.10
C TYR A 340 15.68 17.29 -1.70
N LYS A 341 16.05 17.19 -0.42
CA LYS A 341 17.41 17.37 0.05
C LYS A 341 18.38 16.34 -0.53
N PHE A 342 18.07 15.06 -0.38
CA PHE A 342 19.07 14.01 -0.60
C PHE A 342 18.99 13.37 -1.98
N LEU A 343 17.81 13.26 -2.57
CA LEU A 343 17.64 12.60 -3.86
C LEU A 343 17.56 13.61 -5.02
N VAL A 344 16.83 14.72 -4.85
CA VAL A 344 16.62 15.69 -5.94
C VAL A 344 17.77 16.67 -6.04
N PHE A 345 18.05 17.43 -4.99
CA PHE A 345 19.06 18.48 -5.01
C PHE A 345 20.44 18.06 -4.54
N LYS A 346 20.53 16.95 -3.80
CA LYS A 346 21.78 16.45 -3.17
C LYS A 346 22.44 17.52 -2.28
N ASP A 347 21.61 18.29 -1.61
CA ASP A 347 21.97 19.40 -0.74
C ASP A 347 21.22 19.29 0.60
N ALA A 348 21.92 18.87 1.67
CA ALA A 348 21.36 18.77 3.01
C ALA A 348 20.92 20.13 3.60
N GLY A 349 21.47 21.24 3.08
CA GLY A 349 21.11 22.61 3.47
C GLY A 349 19.91 23.19 2.73
N TRP A 350 19.34 22.46 1.78
CA TRP A 350 18.18 22.93 1.03
C TRP A 350 16.99 23.26 1.98
N ASN A 351 16.34 24.41 1.69
CA ASN A 351 15.26 24.92 2.52
C ASN A 351 13.93 24.90 1.75
N TYR A 352 12.96 24.15 2.27
CA TYR A 352 11.63 24.01 1.68
C TYR A 352 10.85 25.34 1.53
N LEU A 353 11.16 26.38 2.31
CA LEU A 353 10.55 27.72 2.17
C LEU A 353 10.92 28.41 0.85
N ASN A 354 11.95 27.93 0.15
CA ASN A 354 12.34 28.38 -1.19
C ASN A 354 11.74 27.52 -2.31
N PHE A 355 10.84 26.58 -1.96
CA PHE A 355 10.22 25.67 -2.92
C PHE A 355 9.39 26.43 -3.96
N ASN A 356 9.56 26.06 -5.21
CA ASN A 356 8.70 26.47 -6.31
C ASN A 356 8.15 25.21 -6.98
N ALA A 357 6.84 25.02 -6.92
CA ALA A 357 6.21 23.77 -7.35
C ALA A 357 6.54 23.40 -8.80
N GLU A 358 6.45 24.34 -9.75
CA GLU A 358 6.71 24.08 -11.18
C GLU A 358 8.19 23.74 -11.43
N ARG A 359 9.10 24.53 -10.89
CA ARG A 359 10.55 24.34 -11.07
C ARG A 359 11.05 23.06 -10.40
N ASP A 360 10.66 22.85 -9.13
CA ASP A 360 11.30 21.86 -8.28
C ASP A 360 10.69 20.46 -8.48
N ILE A 361 9.39 20.37 -8.81
CA ILE A 361 8.78 19.10 -9.25
C ILE A 361 9.41 18.68 -10.58
N ALA A 362 9.63 19.59 -11.53
CA ALA A 362 10.31 19.26 -12.79
C ALA A 362 11.78 18.83 -12.55
N ALA A 363 12.48 19.42 -11.57
CA ALA A 363 13.79 18.94 -11.15
C ALA A 363 13.72 17.51 -10.57
N GLY A 364 12.69 17.22 -9.75
CA GLY A 364 12.43 15.90 -9.21
C GLY A 364 12.21 14.86 -10.31
N ASP A 365 11.40 15.16 -11.31
CA ASP A 365 11.17 14.28 -12.47
C ASP A 365 12.46 13.96 -13.21
N LYS A 366 13.28 14.98 -13.44
CA LYS A 366 14.55 14.83 -14.16
C LYS A 366 15.57 13.99 -13.39
N THR A 367 15.65 14.13 -12.05
CA THR A 367 16.70 13.51 -11.23
C THR A 367 16.28 12.18 -10.62
N ALA A 368 15.03 12.04 -10.23
CA ALA A 368 14.52 10.92 -9.47
C ALA A 368 13.36 10.18 -10.15
N GLY A 369 12.72 10.77 -11.17
CA GLY A 369 11.49 10.22 -11.76
C GLY A 369 11.65 8.80 -12.29
N ALA A 370 12.72 8.49 -12.99
CA ALA A 370 12.99 7.14 -13.52
C ALA A 370 13.17 6.07 -12.44
N LEU A 371 13.61 6.47 -11.24
CA LEU A 371 13.80 5.58 -10.09
C LEU A 371 12.51 5.42 -9.29
N MET A 372 11.85 6.53 -8.96
CA MET A 372 10.85 6.59 -7.90
C MET A 372 9.41 6.52 -8.41
N ASN A 373 9.14 6.93 -9.66
CA ASN A 373 7.78 6.99 -10.18
C ASN A 373 7.33 5.63 -10.73
N SER A 374 6.16 5.19 -10.32
CA SER A 374 5.50 3.95 -10.79
C SER A 374 4.25 4.33 -11.60
N ILE A 375 4.45 5.10 -12.68
CA ILE A 375 3.37 5.75 -13.45
C ILE A 375 3.09 5.12 -14.81
N ASP A 376 3.83 4.07 -15.21
CA ASP A 376 3.58 3.41 -16.49
C ASP A 376 2.19 2.73 -16.47
N PRO A 377 1.25 3.15 -17.32
CA PRO A 377 -0.07 2.53 -17.39
C PRO A 377 -0.08 1.23 -18.19
N ASN A 378 1.04 0.84 -18.79
CA ASN A 378 1.13 -0.37 -19.61
C ASN A 378 1.37 -1.62 -18.76
N LEU A 379 0.30 -2.24 -18.29
CA LEU A 379 0.33 -3.50 -17.53
C LEU A 379 0.04 -4.73 -18.41
N LYS A 380 0.21 -4.63 -19.73
CA LYS A 380 -0.13 -5.70 -20.68
C LYS A 380 0.63 -7.01 -20.40
N ALA A 381 1.92 -6.93 -20.05
CA ALA A 381 2.71 -8.12 -19.75
C ALA A 381 2.13 -8.92 -18.57
N LEU A 382 1.74 -8.23 -17.48
CA LEU A 382 1.10 -8.84 -16.32
C LEU A 382 -0.28 -9.42 -16.68
N PHE A 383 -1.13 -8.64 -17.34
CA PHE A 383 -2.51 -9.04 -17.63
C PHE A 383 -2.60 -10.17 -18.66
N SER A 384 -1.67 -10.22 -19.64
CA SER A 384 -1.65 -11.28 -20.65
C SER A 384 -1.36 -12.68 -20.06
N ARG A 385 -0.73 -12.75 -18.90
CA ARG A 385 -0.50 -14.00 -18.16
C ARG A 385 -1.56 -14.30 -17.10
N GLY A 386 -2.61 -13.49 -17.02
CA GLY A 386 -3.71 -13.65 -16.06
C GLY A 386 -3.52 -12.94 -14.73
N GLY A 387 -2.44 -12.16 -14.55
CA GLY A 387 -2.18 -11.41 -13.32
C GLY A 387 -3.27 -10.40 -13.01
N LYS A 388 -3.46 -10.13 -11.72
CA LYS A 388 -4.52 -9.24 -11.20
C LYS A 388 -3.93 -8.12 -10.35
N VAL A 389 -4.50 -6.93 -10.46
CA VAL A 389 -4.16 -5.77 -9.61
C VAL A 389 -5.40 -5.29 -8.87
N LEU A 390 -5.32 -5.27 -7.56
CA LEU A 390 -6.36 -4.75 -6.69
C LEU A 390 -5.82 -3.51 -5.97
N MET A 391 -6.39 -2.36 -6.28
CA MET A 391 -6.02 -1.09 -5.67
C MET A 391 -7.08 -0.68 -4.65
N TYR A 392 -6.66 -0.01 -3.58
CA TYR A 392 -7.57 0.68 -2.67
C TYR A 392 -6.95 1.99 -2.18
N HIS A 393 -7.80 2.97 -1.82
CA HIS A 393 -7.34 4.23 -1.25
C HIS A 393 -8.42 4.87 -0.38
N GLY A 394 -8.05 5.35 0.81
CA GLY A 394 -8.94 6.08 1.69
C GLY A 394 -9.24 7.48 1.16
N TRP A 395 -10.51 7.85 1.05
CA TRP A 395 -10.87 9.20 0.61
C TRP A 395 -10.40 10.30 1.57
N ALA A 396 -10.22 9.99 2.85
CA ALA A 396 -9.73 10.93 3.85
C ALA A 396 -8.21 10.84 4.09
N ASP A 397 -7.44 10.27 3.16
CA ASP A 397 -5.97 10.20 3.25
C ASP A 397 -5.36 11.61 3.19
N PRO A 398 -4.76 12.09 4.29
CA PRO A 398 -4.13 13.40 4.33
C PRO A 398 -2.69 13.38 3.80
N GLY A 399 -2.07 12.21 3.69
CA GLY A 399 -0.67 12.06 3.29
C GLY A 399 -0.49 11.91 1.79
N ILE A 400 -1.35 11.13 1.14
CA ILE A 400 -1.33 10.90 -0.31
C ILE A 400 -2.70 11.24 -0.88
N ALA A 401 -2.81 12.30 -1.67
CA ALA A 401 -4.08 12.71 -2.26
C ALA A 401 -4.75 11.54 -3.03
N PRO A 402 -5.96 11.10 -2.65
CA PRO A 402 -6.58 9.86 -3.17
C PRO A 402 -6.81 9.86 -4.67
N ARG A 403 -7.04 11.04 -5.26
CA ARG A 403 -7.15 11.18 -6.73
C ARG A 403 -5.91 10.74 -7.49
N ASN A 404 -4.75 10.63 -6.85
CA ASN A 404 -3.55 10.03 -7.45
C ASN A 404 -3.82 8.59 -7.90
N SER A 405 -4.48 7.76 -7.05
CA SER A 405 -4.87 6.39 -7.39
C SER A 405 -5.96 6.34 -8.46
N VAL A 406 -6.95 7.24 -8.39
CA VAL A 406 -8.01 7.37 -9.41
C VAL A 406 -7.41 7.73 -10.77
N ASN A 407 -6.49 8.69 -10.81
CA ASN A 407 -5.83 9.13 -12.05
C ASN A 407 -5.01 8.00 -12.67
N TYR A 408 -4.25 7.27 -11.88
CA TYR A 408 -3.49 6.12 -12.38
C TYR A 408 -4.41 5.01 -12.90
N TYR A 409 -5.41 4.61 -12.13
CA TYR A 409 -6.41 3.62 -12.55
C TYR A 409 -7.04 3.99 -13.89
N ASN A 410 -7.49 5.23 -14.05
CA ASN A 410 -8.06 5.72 -15.28
C ASN A 410 -7.04 5.73 -16.45
N SER A 411 -5.77 6.00 -16.17
CA SER A 411 -4.71 5.96 -17.20
C SER A 411 -4.46 4.54 -17.69
N VAL A 412 -4.50 3.54 -16.80
CA VAL A 412 -4.42 2.12 -17.18
C VAL A 412 -5.59 1.71 -18.05
N LEU A 413 -6.82 2.08 -17.66
CA LEU A 413 -8.02 1.80 -18.46
C LEU A 413 -7.96 2.48 -19.84
N ALA A 414 -7.51 3.74 -19.90
CA ALA A 414 -7.40 4.49 -21.15
C ALA A 414 -6.32 3.92 -22.08
N ASN A 415 -5.18 3.49 -21.53
CA ASN A 415 -4.08 2.95 -22.31
C ASN A 415 -4.41 1.57 -22.89
N LEU A 416 -4.78 0.63 -22.03
CA LEU A 416 -5.01 -0.77 -22.41
C LEU A 416 -6.37 -1.00 -23.08
N GLY A 417 -7.35 -0.15 -22.83
CA GLY A 417 -8.66 -0.21 -23.50
C GLY A 417 -8.62 0.14 -24.99
N LYS A 418 -7.50 0.69 -25.49
CA LYS A 418 -7.25 0.92 -26.92
C LYS A 418 -6.68 -0.31 -27.62
N ASP A 419 -6.15 -1.27 -26.88
CA ASP A 419 -5.53 -2.47 -27.41
C ASP A 419 -6.57 -3.58 -27.71
N LYS A 420 -6.11 -4.65 -28.40
CA LYS A 420 -6.92 -5.86 -28.71
C LYS A 420 -7.46 -6.57 -27.45
N LEU A 421 -6.91 -6.29 -26.27
CA LEU A 421 -7.42 -6.82 -24.99
C LEU A 421 -8.84 -6.31 -24.67
N GLY A 422 -9.22 -5.14 -25.19
CA GLY A 422 -10.55 -4.55 -24.99
C GLY A 422 -10.80 -4.08 -23.56
N LYS A 423 -11.71 -3.13 -23.40
CA LYS A 423 -12.08 -2.56 -22.09
C LYS A 423 -12.55 -3.61 -21.08
N ALA A 424 -13.28 -4.64 -21.52
CA ALA A 424 -13.81 -5.68 -20.65
C ALA A 424 -12.68 -6.58 -20.07
N ALA A 425 -11.65 -6.91 -20.87
CA ALA A 425 -10.52 -7.68 -20.38
C ALA A 425 -9.68 -6.89 -19.37
N VAL A 426 -9.47 -5.60 -19.61
CA VAL A 426 -8.75 -4.72 -18.69
C VAL A 426 -9.51 -4.56 -17.39
N SER A 427 -10.81 -4.26 -17.43
CA SER A 427 -11.64 -4.15 -16.22
C SER A 427 -11.76 -5.47 -15.46
N ASN A 428 -11.49 -6.62 -16.10
CA ASN A 428 -11.39 -7.92 -15.44
C ASN A 428 -9.97 -8.25 -14.93
N SER A 429 -9.01 -7.33 -15.00
CA SER A 429 -7.64 -7.51 -14.55
C SER A 429 -7.21 -6.50 -13.50
N ILE A 430 -7.91 -5.37 -13.39
CA ILE A 430 -7.65 -4.34 -12.38
C ILE A 430 -8.95 -3.85 -11.76
N ARG A 431 -8.94 -3.63 -10.44
CA ARG A 431 -10.02 -3.00 -9.67
C ARG A 431 -9.44 -1.94 -8.75
N LEU A 432 -10.19 -0.86 -8.56
CA LEU A 432 -9.91 0.17 -7.56
C LEU A 432 -11.10 0.27 -6.60
N PHE A 433 -10.84 0.25 -5.32
CA PHE A 433 -11.82 0.47 -4.26
C PHE A 433 -11.46 1.76 -3.50
N MET A 434 -12.31 2.77 -3.61
CA MET A 434 -12.19 3.97 -2.80
C MET A 434 -12.89 3.71 -1.46
N VAL A 435 -12.24 4.11 -0.36
CA VAL A 435 -12.73 3.80 0.99
C VAL A 435 -13.15 5.10 1.67
N PRO A 436 -14.47 5.37 1.80
CA PRO A 436 -15.00 6.58 2.41
C PRO A 436 -14.53 6.75 3.85
N GLY A 437 -14.08 7.95 4.21
CA GLY A 437 -13.64 8.30 5.54
C GLY A 437 -12.42 7.59 6.09
N MET A 438 -11.78 6.71 5.31
CA MET A 438 -10.52 6.08 5.71
C MET A 438 -9.35 7.04 5.49
N GLY A 439 -8.44 7.09 6.47
CA GLY A 439 -7.17 7.80 6.39
C GLY A 439 -6.10 7.06 5.59
N HIS A 440 -4.81 7.34 5.88
CA HIS A 440 -3.69 6.71 5.18
C HIS A 440 -3.51 5.25 5.59
N CYS A 441 -3.79 4.33 4.70
CA CYS A 441 -3.71 2.87 4.88
C CYS A 441 -4.69 2.26 5.89
N ALA A 442 -5.19 3.00 6.85
CA ALA A 442 -6.12 2.57 7.90
C ALA A 442 -6.65 3.77 8.69
N GLY A 443 -7.54 3.52 9.65
CA GLY A 443 -8.08 4.54 10.55
C GLY A 443 -9.02 5.53 9.85
N GLY A 444 -9.26 6.69 10.48
CA GLY A 444 -10.25 7.68 10.04
C GLY A 444 -11.64 7.40 10.59
N ASP A 445 -12.64 8.15 10.12
CA ASP A 445 -14.01 8.12 10.64
C ASP A 445 -14.89 7.04 9.99
N GLY A 446 -14.46 6.53 8.83
CA GLY A 446 -15.15 5.51 8.06
C GLY A 446 -14.74 4.07 8.42
N THR A 447 -15.16 3.13 7.58
CA THR A 447 -14.76 1.73 7.70
C THR A 447 -13.35 1.55 7.13
N SER A 448 -12.44 0.94 7.91
CA SER A 448 -11.03 0.79 7.53
C SER A 448 -10.45 -0.61 7.78
N THR A 449 -11.31 -1.55 8.19
CA THR A 449 -10.93 -2.95 8.39
C THR A 449 -11.61 -3.84 7.35
N PHE A 450 -10.83 -4.45 6.47
CA PHE A 450 -11.30 -5.30 5.37
C PHE A 450 -10.17 -6.24 4.90
N SER A 451 -10.52 -7.31 4.17
CA SER A 451 -9.53 -8.24 3.63
C SER A 451 -9.40 -8.12 2.11
N MET A 452 -8.36 -7.42 1.64
CA MET A 452 -8.00 -7.40 0.23
C MET A 452 -7.34 -8.72 -0.22
N MET A 453 -6.73 -9.47 0.72
CA MET A 453 -6.12 -10.77 0.40
C MET A 453 -7.16 -11.81 0.02
N ASP A 454 -8.29 -11.89 0.74
CA ASP A 454 -9.37 -12.82 0.40
C ASP A 454 -9.95 -12.48 -0.98
N ALA A 455 -10.13 -11.20 -1.27
CA ALA A 455 -10.65 -10.73 -2.55
C ALA A 455 -9.71 -11.06 -3.71
N ILE A 456 -8.39 -10.78 -3.57
CA ILE A 456 -7.41 -11.01 -4.65
C ILE A 456 -7.16 -12.51 -4.86
N SER A 457 -7.09 -13.32 -3.80
CA SER A 457 -6.89 -14.77 -3.91
C SER A 457 -8.08 -15.44 -4.59
N ALA A 458 -9.31 -15.10 -4.22
CA ALA A 458 -10.51 -15.59 -4.92
C ALA A 458 -10.52 -15.19 -6.40
N TRP A 459 -10.02 -13.97 -6.71
CA TRP A 459 -9.95 -13.51 -8.08
C TRP A 459 -8.89 -14.26 -8.91
N VAL A 460 -7.69 -14.45 -8.37
CA VAL A 460 -6.60 -15.16 -9.04
C VAL A 460 -6.90 -16.66 -9.17
N GLU A 461 -7.35 -17.28 -8.07
CA GLU A 461 -7.48 -18.74 -7.98
C GLU A 461 -8.78 -19.30 -8.55
N GLN A 462 -9.86 -18.51 -8.50
CA GLN A 462 -11.21 -18.94 -8.86
C GLN A 462 -11.83 -18.09 -9.99
N GLY A 463 -11.14 -17.04 -10.46
CA GLY A 463 -11.66 -16.11 -11.47
C GLY A 463 -12.78 -15.20 -10.95
N LYS A 464 -13.03 -15.14 -9.65
CA LYS A 464 -14.08 -14.34 -9.03
C LYS A 464 -13.63 -12.91 -8.81
N ALA A 465 -13.86 -12.04 -9.78
CA ALA A 465 -13.56 -10.62 -9.64
C ALA A 465 -14.37 -10.02 -8.46
N PRO A 466 -13.74 -9.21 -7.57
CA PRO A 466 -14.47 -8.63 -6.45
C PRO A 466 -15.41 -7.52 -6.96
N GLU A 467 -16.72 -7.74 -6.82
CA GLU A 467 -17.77 -6.76 -7.12
C GLU A 467 -18.23 -6.01 -5.85
N ARG A 468 -17.80 -6.48 -4.69
CA ARG A 468 -18.08 -5.92 -3.37
C ARG A 468 -17.06 -6.47 -2.38
N ILE A 469 -16.53 -5.63 -1.48
CA ILE A 469 -15.70 -6.03 -0.35
C ILE A 469 -16.36 -5.51 0.92
N GLU A 470 -16.54 -6.37 1.91
CA GLU A 470 -17.12 -5.98 3.19
C GLU A 470 -16.05 -5.28 4.01
N ALA A 471 -16.37 -4.08 4.51
CA ALA A 471 -15.51 -3.32 5.39
C ALA A 471 -16.23 -3.00 6.71
N SER A 472 -15.45 -2.92 7.79
CA SER A 472 -15.97 -2.56 9.10
C SER A 472 -15.17 -1.42 9.73
N ARG A 473 -15.83 -0.65 10.59
CA ARG A 473 -15.20 0.25 11.54
C ARG A 473 -15.12 -0.46 12.88
N VAL A 474 -13.93 -0.52 13.47
CA VAL A 474 -13.70 -1.17 14.75
C VAL A 474 -13.35 -0.13 15.78
N ARG A 475 -14.16 -0.02 16.84
CA ARG A 475 -13.92 0.82 18.03
C ARG A 475 -13.96 -0.08 19.27
N ASP A 476 -12.99 0.10 20.15
CA ASP A 476 -12.85 -0.68 21.39
C ASP A 476 -12.90 -2.21 21.16
N GLY A 477 -12.31 -2.66 20.04
CA GLY A 477 -12.24 -4.08 19.66
C GLY A 477 -13.55 -4.64 19.09
N LYS A 478 -14.59 -3.82 18.86
CA LYS A 478 -15.86 -4.25 18.29
C LYS A 478 -16.16 -3.51 16.98
N ALA A 479 -16.73 -4.23 16.02
CA ALA A 479 -17.27 -3.61 14.83
C ALA A 479 -18.56 -2.88 15.19
N ASP A 480 -18.58 -1.54 15.05
CA ASP A 480 -19.74 -0.69 15.29
C ASP A 480 -20.44 -0.25 14.00
N ARG A 481 -19.78 -0.40 12.86
CA ARG A 481 -20.32 -0.09 11.53
C ARG A 481 -19.74 -1.03 10.49
N THR A 482 -20.57 -1.47 9.55
CA THR A 482 -20.14 -2.15 8.34
C THR A 482 -20.60 -1.38 7.10
N ARG A 483 -19.83 -1.45 6.00
CA ARG A 483 -20.11 -0.79 4.74
C ARG A 483 -19.55 -1.61 3.58
N PRO A 484 -20.25 -1.74 2.44
CA PRO A 484 -19.66 -2.32 1.26
C PRO A 484 -18.66 -1.34 0.63
N LEU A 485 -17.47 -1.79 0.31
CA LEU A 485 -16.61 -1.11 -0.63
C LEU A 485 -17.01 -1.53 -2.03
N CYS A 486 -17.23 -0.56 -2.89
CA CYS A 486 -17.69 -0.77 -4.27
C CYS A 486 -16.53 -0.52 -5.25
N PRO A 487 -16.46 -1.29 -6.38
CA PRO A 487 -15.43 -1.06 -7.38
C PRO A 487 -15.67 0.29 -8.06
N TYR A 488 -14.66 1.17 -8.01
CA TYR A 488 -14.72 2.50 -8.61
C TYR A 488 -15.07 2.41 -10.12
N PRO A 489 -16.00 3.25 -10.66
CA PRO A 489 -16.55 4.46 -10.05
C PRO A 489 -17.88 4.27 -9.29
N GLN A 490 -18.28 3.05 -8.95
CA GLN A 490 -19.46 2.82 -8.10
C GLN A 490 -19.18 3.28 -6.65
N VAL A 491 -20.27 3.62 -5.94
CA VAL A 491 -20.28 4.00 -4.53
C VAL A 491 -21.35 3.19 -3.79
N ALA A 492 -21.26 3.12 -2.46
CA ALA A 492 -22.29 2.53 -1.63
C ALA A 492 -23.48 3.48 -1.55
N VAL A 493 -24.65 3.05 -2.02
CA VAL A 493 -25.90 3.82 -1.95
C VAL A 493 -26.82 3.14 -0.96
N TYR A 494 -27.30 3.89 0.01
CA TYR A 494 -28.28 3.42 0.99
C TYR A 494 -29.62 3.08 0.32
N ASP A 495 -30.19 1.92 0.65
CA ASP A 495 -31.43 1.42 0.03
C ASP A 495 -32.71 2.01 0.67
N GLY A 496 -32.57 2.91 1.65
CA GLY A 496 -33.68 3.67 2.26
C GLY A 496 -34.38 2.95 3.40
N SER A 497 -33.90 1.80 3.85
CA SER A 497 -34.51 1.04 4.96
C SER A 497 -33.45 0.33 5.81
N GLY A 498 -33.73 0.15 7.10
CA GLY A 498 -32.81 -0.46 8.06
C GLY A 498 -31.78 0.53 8.62
N SER A 499 -30.80 0.02 9.38
CA SER A 499 -29.75 0.83 9.96
C SER A 499 -28.70 1.23 8.91
N THR A 500 -28.25 2.47 8.93
CA THR A 500 -27.13 2.96 8.13
C THR A 500 -25.77 2.44 8.59
N ASP A 501 -25.68 1.72 9.71
CA ASP A 501 -24.47 1.07 10.19
C ASP A 501 -24.33 -0.39 9.72
N VAL A 502 -25.26 -0.88 8.88
CA VAL A 502 -25.29 -2.26 8.40
C VAL A 502 -25.15 -2.29 6.89
N SER A 503 -24.07 -2.91 6.41
CA SER A 503 -23.70 -2.95 4.99
C SER A 503 -24.76 -3.60 4.10
N ALA A 504 -25.55 -4.55 4.63
CA ALA A 504 -26.63 -5.21 3.89
C ALA A 504 -27.73 -4.24 3.40
N ASN A 505 -27.80 -3.03 3.96
CA ASN A 505 -28.75 -1.98 3.60
C ASN A 505 -28.17 -1.01 2.54
N PHE A 506 -27.11 -1.40 1.86
CA PHE A 506 -26.44 -0.62 0.81
C PHE A 506 -26.18 -1.44 -0.44
N SER A 507 -26.34 -0.80 -1.57
CA SER A 507 -26.07 -1.37 -2.91
C SER A 507 -24.99 -0.59 -3.62
N CYS A 508 -24.12 -1.28 -4.37
CA CYS A 508 -23.11 -0.63 -5.22
C CYS A 508 -23.77 -0.07 -6.49
N LYS A 509 -23.74 1.24 -6.69
CA LYS A 509 -24.35 1.93 -7.83
C LYS A 509 -23.43 3.02 -8.40
N LEU A 510 -23.55 3.28 -9.69
CA LEU A 510 -23.00 4.50 -10.30
C LEU A 510 -23.82 5.71 -9.81
N GLN A 511 -23.12 6.80 -9.45
CA GLN A 511 -23.76 8.06 -9.04
C GLN A 511 -23.47 9.20 -10.02
#